data_f1ae3cfe16b6ddf78038ba0e9173008a
#
_entry.id   f1ae3cfe16b6ddf78038ba0e9173008a
#
_cell.length_a   1.000
_cell.length_b   1.000
_cell.length_c   1.000
_cell.angle_alpha   90.00
_cell.angle_beta   90.00
_cell.angle_gamma   90.00
#
_symmetry.space_group_name_H-M   'P 1'
#
loop_
_entity.id
_entity.type
_entity.pdbx_description
1 polymer ?
#
loop_
_entity_poly.entity_id
_entity_poly.type
_entity_poly.pdbx_seq_one_letter_code
_entity_poly.pdbx_strand_id
1 'polypeptide(L)'
;MDRNFYTRDPAAVARDLLGKVIVRRLEGESLSGRIVETEAYFGGLDPASRAFRGRKNYNAVMFGQPGRLFVYMVHGWWLLNIVAHPLDKVGAVLIRALEPLEGVEHMERRREKRGLRELASGPGKLSQAFAVTKAINGLDVTKRGSELTVVAGEGEPCRISTSRRIGVTKDLPRDLRFYIGDSEFTSR
;
A
#
# COMPACT_ATOMS: atom_id res chain seq x y z
N MET A 1 10.87 8.28 2.51
CA MET A 1 11.49 7.73 1.28
C MET A 1 11.44 8.78 0.19
N ASP A 2 12.53 8.95 -0.57
CA ASP A 2 12.58 9.84 -1.73
C ASP A 2 11.92 9.21 -2.98
N ARG A 3 11.85 9.97 -4.08
CA ARG A 3 11.23 9.49 -5.32
C ARG A 3 12.01 8.34 -5.97
N ASN A 4 13.34 8.33 -5.87
CA ASN A 4 14.17 7.29 -6.48
C ASN A 4 13.86 5.91 -5.90
N PHE A 5 13.44 5.85 -4.62
CA PHE A 5 12.97 4.62 -4.00
C PHE A 5 11.82 3.98 -4.79
N TYR A 6 10.89 4.79 -5.31
CA TYR A 6 9.71 4.34 -6.05
C TYR A 6 9.93 4.23 -7.56
N THR A 7 11.00 4.83 -8.11
CA THR A 7 11.33 4.80 -9.55
C THR A 7 12.07 3.49 -9.90
N ARG A 8 11.53 2.35 -9.47
CA ARG A 8 12.12 1.02 -9.64
C ARG A 8 11.04 0.00 -9.99
N ASP A 9 11.44 -1.24 -10.25
CA ASP A 9 10.54 -2.36 -10.47
C ASP A 9 9.51 -2.49 -9.34
N PRO A 10 8.20 -2.61 -9.64
CA PRO A 10 7.15 -2.71 -8.63
C PRO A 10 7.36 -3.84 -7.61
N ALA A 11 7.90 -5.00 -8.04
CA ALA A 11 8.14 -6.11 -7.12
C ALA A 11 9.32 -5.83 -6.17
N ALA A 12 10.36 -5.16 -6.65
CA ALA A 12 11.46 -4.70 -5.80
C ALA A 12 10.98 -3.69 -4.76
N VAL A 13 10.17 -2.69 -5.19
CA VAL A 13 9.59 -1.70 -4.27
C VAL A 13 8.64 -2.36 -3.26
N ALA A 14 7.80 -3.31 -3.71
CA ALA A 14 6.88 -4.03 -2.83
C ALA A 14 7.62 -4.78 -1.72
N ARG A 15 8.71 -5.47 -2.07
CA ARG A 15 9.59 -6.16 -1.11
C ARG A 15 10.23 -5.18 -0.14
N ASP A 16 10.80 -4.08 -0.64
CA ASP A 16 11.57 -3.12 0.16
C ASP A 16 10.69 -2.19 1.02
N LEU A 17 9.38 -2.14 0.77
CA LEU A 17 8.40 -1.47 1.61
C LEU A 17 8.09 -2.25 2.90
N LEU A 18 8.30 -3.56 2.93
CA LEU A 18 8.08 -4.35 4.15
C LEU A 18 9.00 -3.87 5.27
N GLY A 19 8.45 -3.78 6.48
CA GLY A 19 9.14 -3.25 7.66
C GLY A 19 9.21 -1.72 7.73
N LYS A 20 8.89 -0.99 6.66
CA LYS A 20 8.79 0.47 6.71
C LYS A 20 7.48 0.90 7.35
N VAL A 21 7.43 2.15 7.79
CA VAL A 21 6.28 2.69 8.53
C VAL A 21 5.55 3.72 7.67
N ILE A 22 4.25 3.52 7.49
CA ILE A 22 3.34 4.56 7.00
C ILE A 22 2.97 5.46 8.17
N VAL A 23 3.12 6.77 7.97
CA VAL A 23 2.67 7.81 8.90
C VAL A 23 1.59 8.63 8.20
N ARG A 24 0.42 8.73 8.80
CA ARG A 24 -0.71 9.54 8.36
C ARG A 24 -0.98 10.64 9.38
N ARG A 25 -0.99 11.91 8.93
CA ARG A 25 -1.39 13.07 9.73
C ARG A 25 -2.72 13.59 9.21
N LEU A 26 -3.71 13.67 10.06
CA LEU A 26 -5.07 14.04 9.71
C LEU A 26 -5.71 14.80 10.87
N GLU A 27 -6.08 16.07 10.66
CA GLU A 27 -6.87 16.89 11.61
C GLU A 27 -6.34 16.87 13.06
N GLY A 28 -5.01 16.95 13.21
CA GLY A 28 -4.35 16.89 14.52
C GLY A 28 -4.07 15.47 15.04
N GLU A 29 -4.57 14.44 14.36
CA GLU A 29 -4.26 13.04 14.68
C GLU A 29 -2.96 12.59 13.97
N SER A 30 -2.18 11.74 14.64
CA SER A 30 -1.07 10.99 14.06
C SER A 30 -1.37 9.50 14.12
N LEU A 31 -1.35 8.85 12.96
CA LEU A 31 -1.54 7.42 12.85
C LEU A 31 -0.28 6.84 12.23
N SER A 32 0.22 5.74 12.76
CA SER A 32 1.30 5.02 12.12
C SER A 32 1.12 3.51 12.16
N GLY A 33 1.72 2.82 11.17
CA GLY A 33 1.69 1.37 11.08
C GLY A 33 2.83 0.85 10.24
N ARG A 34 3.42 -0.28 10.69
CA ARG A 34 4.47 -0.99 9.97
C ARG A 34 3.86 -1.76 8.82
N ILE A 35 4.42 -1.63 7.62
CA ILE A 35 3.98 -2.39 6.45
C ILE A 35 4.42 -3.85 6.62
N VAL A 36 3.46 -4.76 6.67
CA VAL A 36 3.69 -6.19 6.84
C VAL A 36 3.29 -7.02 5.63
N GLU A 37 2.53 -6.42 4.68
CA GLU A 37 2.08 -7.11 3.48
C GLU A 37 1.87 -6.13 2.32
N THR A 38 2.36 -6.52 1.13
CA THR A 38 2.27 -5.75 -0.11
C THR A 38 2.00 -6.65 -1.30
N GLU A 39 1.46 -6.07 -2.39
CA GLU A 39 1.38 -6.73 -3.69
C GLU A 39 1.88 -5.80 -4.80
N ALA A 40 2.66 -6.36 -5.72
CA ALA A 40 3.13 -5.64 -6.91
C ALA A 40 2.16 -5.80 -8.08
N TYR A 41 1.91 -4.71 -8.80
CA TYR A 41 1.10 -4.65 -10.00
C TYR A 41 1.84 -3.91 -11.10
N PHE A 42 1.82 -4.47 -12.31
CA PHE A 42 2.51 -3.92 -13.48
C PHE A 42 1.54 -3.22 -14.44
N GLY A 43 2.05 -2.78 -15.59
CA GLY A 43 1.26 -2.14 -16.63
C GLY A 43 0.46 -3.10 -17.50
N GLY A 44 0.47 -2.88 -18.81
CA GLY A 44 -0.37 -3.57 -19.79
C GLY A 44 -0.10 -5.07 -19.98
N LEU A 45 0.98 -5.62 -19.41
CA LEU A 45 1.27 -7.06 -19.45
C LEU A 45 0.74 -7.82 -18.21
N ASP A 46 0.15 -7.13 -17.24
CA ASP A 46 -0.37 -7.71 -16.01
C ASP A 46 -1.90 -7.72 -16.01
N PRO A 47 -2.54 -8.87 -16.25
CA PRO A 47 -4.01 -8.95 -16.36
C PRO A 47 -4.76 -8.61 -15.06
N ALA A 48 -4.09 -8.66 -13.90
CA ALA A 48 -4.66 -8.23 -12.62
C ALA A 48 -4.52 -6.72 -12.36
N SER A 49 -3.68 -6.04 -13.14
CA SER A 49 -3.43 -4.60 -12.96
C SER A 49 -4.59 -3.73 -13.47
N ARG A 50 -4.86 -2.64 -12.76
CA ARG A 50 -5.77 -1.59 -13.24
C ARG A 50 -5.26 -0.87 -14.49
N ALA A 51 -3.98 -0.99 -14.81
CA ALA A 51 -3.37 -0.46 -16.03
C ALA A 51 -3.42 -1.43 -17.23
N PHE A 52 -3.86 -2.67 -17.07
CA PHE A 52 -3.88 -3.71 -18.11
C PHE A 52 -4.58 -3.25 -19.40
N ARG A 53 -5.71 -2.53 -19.27
CA ARG A 53 -6.49 -2.02 -20.41
C ARG A 53 -6.15 -0.56 -20.76
N GLY A 54 -4.93 -0.13 -20.46
CA GLY A 54 -4.45 1.22 -20.72
C GLY A 54 -4.97 2.28 -19.74
N ARG A 55 -4.62 3.54 -20.05
CA ARG A 55 -4.95 4.70 -19.22
C ARG A 55 -6.43 5.07 -19.37
N LYS A 56 -7.07 5.33 -18.22
CA LYS A 56 -8.44 5.85 -18.07
C LYS A 56 -8.46 6.92 -16.97
N ASN A 57 -9.54 7.68 -16.86
CA ASN A 57 -9.64 8.75 -15.85
C ASN A 57 -9.41 8.26 -14.42
N TYR A 58 -9.99 7.11 -14.04
CA TYR A 58 -9.89 6.59 -12.67
C TYR A 58 -8.49 6.07 -12.30
N ASN A 59 -7.70 5.64 -13.27
CA ASN A 59 -6.35 5.09 -13.07
C ASN A 59 -5.22 6.00 -13.58
N ALA A 60 -5.55 7.22 -14.00
CA ALA A 60 -4.58 8.14 -14.61
C ALA A 60 -3.35 8.39 -13.74
N VAL A 61 -3.52 8.40 -12.41
CA VAL A 61 -2.41 8.58 -11.44
C VAL A 61 -1.37 7.47 -11.56
N MET A 62 -1.78 6.24 -11.88
CA MET A 62 -0.87 5.09 -12.02
C MET A 62 0.11 5.25 -13.19
N PHE A 63 -0.21 6.11 -14.17
CA PHE A 63 0.63 6.46 -15.33
C PHE A 63 1.46 7.73 -15.09
N GLY A 64 1.40 8.29 -13.89
CA GLY A 64 2.10 9.50 -13.51
C GLY A 64 3.42 9.22 -12.80
N GLN A 65 3.88 10.20 -12.02
CA GLN A 65 5.16 10.09 -11.30
C GLN A 65 5.11 9.04 -10.19
N PRO A 66 6.14 8.18 -10.05
CA PRO A 66 6.33 7.30 -8.89
C PRO A 66 6.31 8.06 -7.56
N GLY A 67 5.86 7.41 -6.49
CA GLY A 67 5.69 8.02 -5.17
C GLY A 67 4.40 8.80 -4.99
N ARG A 68 3.45 8.71 -5.94
CA ARG A 68 2.08 9.22 -5.75
C ARG A 68 1.15 8.13 -5.27
N LEU A 69 0.18 8.48 -4.43
CA LEU A 69 -0.87 7.56 -4.02
C LEU A 69 -1.83 7.31 -5.17
N PHE A 70 -2.10 6.06 -5.45
CA PHE A 70 -3.20 5.64 -6.32
C PHE A 70 -4.28 4.98 -5.46
N VAL A 71 -5.38 5.69 -5.26
CA VAL A 71 -6.50 5.26 -4.43
C VAL A 71 -7.72 5.02 -5.30
N TYR A 72 -8.25 3.80 -5.26
CA TYR A 72 -9.46 3.44 -5.99
C TYR A 72 -10.33 2.50 -5.15
N MET A 73 -11.60 2.33 -5.56
CA MET A 73 -12.57 1.55 -4.78
C MET A 73 -12.80 0.17 -5.40
N VAL A 74 -12.86 -0.85 -4.54
CA VAL A 74 -13.24 -2.23 -4.88
C VAL A 74 -14.25 -2.73 -3.84
N HIS A 75 -15.40 -3.23 -4.26
CA HIS A 75 -16.45 -3.76 -3.38
C HIS A 75 -16.82 -2.82 -2.20
N GLY A 76 -16.86 -1.51 -2.45
CA GLY A 76 -17.18 -0.51 -1.44
C GLY A 76 -16.01 -0.08 -0.55
N TRP A 77 -14.82 -0.64 -0.72
CA TRP A 77 -13.63 -0.31 0.07
C TRP A 77 -12.58 0.43 -0.76
N TRP A 78 -12.01 1.49 -0.20
CA TRP A 78 -10.85 2.16 -0.77
C TRP A 78 -9.61 1.29 -0.61
N LEU A 79 -8.78 1.26 -1.64
CA LEU A 79 -7.50 0.54 -1.64
C LEU A 79 -6.35 1.52 -1.80
N LEU A 80 -5.37 1.42 -0.90
CA LEU A 80 -4.19 2.28 -0.86
C LEU A 80 -3.06 1.66 -1.68
N ASN A 81 -2.67 2.32 -2.76
CA ASN A 81 -1.50 1.94 -3.54
C ASN A 81 -0.52 3.12 -3.63
N ILE A 82 0.75 2.80 -3.82
CA ILE A 82 1.80 3.77 -4.14
C ILE A 82 2.30 3.46 -5.55
N VAL A 83 2.27 4.45 -6.44
CA VAL A 83 2.81 4.32 -7.81
C VAL A 83 4.30 4.03 -7.73
N ALA A 84 4.72 2.94 -8.36
CA ALA A 84 6.11 2.50 -8.39
C ALA A 84 6.41 1.83 -9.72
N HIS A 85 7.33 2.39 -10.48
CA HIS A 85 7.79 1.87 -11.78
C HIS A 85 9.01 2.67 -12.27
N PRO A 86 9.87 2.11 -13.14
CA PRO A 86 10.80 2.89 -13.95
C PRO A 86 10.08 3.94 -14.80
N LEU A 87 10.75 5.01 -15.20
CA LEU A 87 10.12 6.17 -15.87
C LEU A 87 9.39 5.82 -17.17
N ASP A 88 9.82 4.77 -17.87
CA ASP A 88 9.26 4.28 -19.13
C ASP A 88 8.18 3.18 -18.95
N LYS A 89 7.83 2.85 -17.71
CA LYS A 89 6.89 1.78 -17.35
C LYS A 89 5.67 2.31 -16.61
N VAL A 90 4.79 1.41 -16.24
CA VAL A 90 3.60 1.67 -15.41
C VAL A 90 3.49 0.58 -14.35
N GLY A 91 3.21 0.98 -13.12
CA GLY A 91 3.04 0.04 -12.03
C GLY A 91 2.69 0.70 -10.72
N ALA A 92 2.29 -0.10 -9.76
CA ALA A 92 2.00 0.34 -8.40
C ALA A 92 2.17 -0.82 -7.41
N VAL A 93 2.33 -0.48 -6.15
CA VAL A 93 2.34 -1.40 -5.03
C VAL A 93 1.10 -1.17 -4.18
N LEU A 94 0.28 -2.20 -4.02
CA LEU A 94 -0.84 -2.22 -3.07
C LEU A 94 -0.29 -2.48 -1.67
N ILE A 95 -0.64 -1.63 -0.73
CA ILE A 95 -0.43 -1.88 0.70
C ILE A 95 -1.61 -2.73 1.19
N ARG A 96 -1.33 -3.96 1.62
CA ARG A 96 -2.38 -4.91 1.99
C ARG A 96 -2.66 -4.97 3.48
N ALA A 97 -1.61 -4.90 4.30
CA ALA A 97 -1.75 -4.95 5.74
C ALA A 97 -0.67 -4.14 6.45
N LEU A 98 -1.05 -3.62 7.61
CA LEU A 98 -0.20 -2.89 8.53
C LEU A 98 -0.30 -3.51 9.94
N GLU A 99 0.80 -3.53 10.64
CA GLU A 99 0.84 -3.65 12.10
C GLU A 99 0.63 -2.25 12.69
N PRO A 100 -0.46 -1.98 13.42
CA PRO A 100 -0.71 -0.67 14.03
C PRO A 100 0.35 -0.32 15.07
N LEU A 101 0.84 0.93 15.05
CA LEU A 101 1.84 1.44 16.00
C LEU A 101 1.29 2.59 16.84
N GLU A 102 0.91 3.73 16.22
CA GLU A 102 0.38 4.91 16.89
C GLU A 102 -1.04 5.25 16.44
N GLY A 103 -1.81 5.91 17.30
CA GLY A 103 -3.18 6.34 17.01
C GLY A 103 -4.18 5.18 16.96
N VAL A 104 -3.93 4.13 17.75
CA VAL A 104 -4.74 2.91 17.81
C VAL A 104 -6.19 3.21 18.15
N GLU A 105 -6.43 4.10 19.11
CA GLU A 105 -7.77 4.52 19.54
C GLU A 105 -8.58 5.19 18.41
N HIS A 106 -7.91 5.92 17.51
CA HIS A 106 -8.54 6.49 16.32
C HIS A 106 -8.89 5.41 15.28
N MET A 107 -8.00 4.42 15.12
CA MET A 107 -8.25 3.27 14.23
C MET A 107 -9.42 2.44 14.76
N GLU A 108 -9.48 2.16 16.06
CA GLU A 108 -10.57 1.42 16.70
C GLU A 108 -11.92 2.11 16.50
N ARG A 109 -12.00 3.43 16.69
CA ARG A 109 -13.21 4.22 16.44
C ARG A 109 -13.69 4.11 14.99
N ARG A 110 -12.77 4.28 14.01
CA ARG A 110 -13.12 4.20 12.57
C ARG A 110 -13.50 2.80 12.11
N ARG A 111 -12.90 1.79 12.75
CA ARG A 111 -13.17 0.39 12.42
C ARG A 111 -14.36 -0.20 13.18
N GLU A 112 -14.80 0.45 14.26
CA GLU A 112 -15.76 -0.08 15.23
C GLU A 112 -15.34 -1.47 15.74
N LYS A 113 -14.04 -1.65 15.91
CA LYS A 113 -13.40 -2.90 16.33
C LYS A 113 -12.35 -2.62 17.39
N ARG A 114 -12.12 -3.59 18.25
CA ARG A 114 -11.04 -3.59 19.24
C ARG A 114 -10.04 -4.71 18.93
N GLY A 115 -8.81 -4.52 19.40
CA GLY A 115 -7.73 -5.48 19.19
C GLY A 115 -6.95 -5.21 17.90
N LEU A 116 -5.65 -5.01 18.06
CA LEU A 116 -4.71 -4.55 17.04
C LEU A 116 -4.82 -5.32 15.71
N ARG A 117 -5.02 -6.65 15.81
CA ARG A 117 -5.10 -7.55 14.66
C ARG A 117 -6.30 -7.28 13.74
N GLU A 118 -7.40 -6.74 14.28
CA GLU A 118 -8.61 -6.47 13.50
C GLU A 118 -8.58 -5.11 12.80
N LEU A 119 -7.61 -4.25 13.12
CA LEU A 119 -7.61 -2.86 12.68
C LEU A 119 -7.12 -2.70 11.23
N ALA A 120 -6.01 -3.33 10.87
CA ALA A 120 -5.36 -3.07 9.58
C ALA A 120 -4.83 -4.33 8.86
N SER A 121 -5.30 -5.54 9.23
CA SER A 121 -4.94 -6.82 8.59
C SER A 121 -5.77 -7.10 7.33
N GLY A 122 -5.66 -6.23 6.35
CA GLY A 122 -6.32 -6.33 5.05
C GLY A 122 -6.50 -4.97 4.39
N PRO A 123 -6.53 -4.88 3.04
CA PRO A 123 -6.43 -3.62 2.32
C PRO A 123 -7.65 -2.69 2.57
N GLY A 124 -8.85 -3.22 2.70
CA GLY A 124 -10.03 -2.43 3.09
C GLY A 124 -9.99 -2.02 4.55
N LYS A 125 -9.56 -2.93 5.45
CA LYS A 125 -9.42 -2.66 6.89
C LYS A 125 -8.44 -1.51 7.13
N LEU A 126 -7.23 -1.58 6.57
CA LEU A 126 -6.24 -0.53 6.73
C LEU A 126 -6.71 0.81 6.17
N SER A 127 -7.40 0.79 5.03
CA SER A 127 -7.90 2.03 4.43
C SER A 127 -8.95 2.70 5.31
N GLN A 128 -9.83 1.95 5.94
CA GLN A 128 -10.78 2.47 6.91
C GLN A 128 -10.08 3.00 8.16
N ALA A 129 -9.16 2.22 8.75
CA ALA A 129 -8.39 2.61 9.93
C ALA A 129 -7.61 3.91 9.75
N PHE A 130 -6.98 4.08 8.58
CA PHE A 130 -6.16 5.24 8.21
C PHE A 130 -6.94 6.36 7.51
N ALA A 131 -8.27 6.31 7.49
CA ALA A 131 -9.13 7.28 6.81
C ALA A 131 -8.71 7.54 5.34
N VAL A 132 -8.35 6.47 4.63
CA VAL A 132 -7.98 6.54 3.21
C VAL A 132 -9.25 6.67 2.38
N THR A 133 -9.34 7.76 1.61
CA THR A 133 -10.45 8.01 0.70
C THR A 133 -9.93 8.55 -0.64
N LYS A 134 -10.83 8.79 -1.58
CA LYS A 134 -10.49 9.42 -2.87
C LYS A 134 -9.80 10.79 -2.70
N ALA A 135 -10.03 11.49 -1.60
CA ALA A 135 -9.46 12.82 -1.34
C ALA A 135 -7.92 12.84 -1.42
N ILE A 136 -7.26 11.74 -1.03
CA ILE A 136 -5.80 11.63 -1.09
C ILE A 136 -5.26 10.94 -2.36
N ASN A 137 -6.12 10.66 -3.34
CA ASN A 137 -5.65 10.12 -4.62
C ASN A 137 -4.76 11.14 -5.33
N GLY A 138 -3.55 10.74 -5.72
CA GLY A 138 -2.54 11.61 -6.33
C GLY A 138 -1.64 12.35 -5.34
N LEU A 139 -1.86 12.22 -4.01
CA LEU A 139 -0.97 12.76 -2.98
C LEU A 139 0.45 12.25 -3.19
N ASP A 140 1.45 13.12 -3.03
CA ASP A 140 2.86 12.80 -3.21
C ASP A 140 3.50 12.44 -1.86
N VAL A 141 3.76 11.14 -1.63
CA VAL A 141 4.35 10.65 -0.37
C VAL A 141 5.82 11.00 -0.20
N THR A 142 6.47 11.51 -1.25
CA THR A 142 7.89 11.90 -1.23
C THR A 142 8.10 13.35 -0.80
N LYS A 143 7.02 14.14 -0.72
CA LYS A 143 7.10 15.54 -0.31
C LYS A 143 7.19 15.66 1.21
N ARG A 144 8.10 16.52 1.67
CA ARG A 144 8.17 16.90 3.08
C ARG A 144 6.85 17.57 3.49
N GLY A 145 6.28 17.14 4.62
CA GLY A 145 5.01 17.66 5.13
C GLY A 145 3.76 17.09 4.47
N SER A 146 3.89 16.08 3.59
CA SER A 146 2.75 15.36 3.05
C SER A 146 1.92 14.72 4.18
N GLU A 147 0.58 14.74 4.04
CA GLU A 147 -0.33 14.12 5.02
C GLU A 147 -0.10 12.62 5.20
N LEU A 148 0.41 11.93 4.17
CA LEU A 148 0.83 10.55 4.26
C LEU A 148 2.25 10.41 3.72
N THR A 149 3.11 9.82 4.54
CA THR A 149 4.53 9.58 4.20
C THR A 149 4.91 8.15 4.54
N VAL A 150 5.99 7.67 3.93
CA VAL A 150 6.63 6.41 4.28
C VAL A 150 8.03 6.71 4.81
N VAL A 151 8.32 6.22 5.99
CA VAL A 151 9.61 6.42 6.66
C VAL A 151 10.31 5.08 6.89
N ALA A 152 11.59 5.12 7.23
CA ALA A 152 12.32 3.92 7.65
C ALA A 152 11.64 3.32 8.89
N GLY A 153 11.53 2.01 8.94
CA GLY A 153 11.16 1.30 10.16
C GLY A 153 12.37 1.02 11.01
N GLU A 154 12.16 0.79 12.29
CA GLU A 154 13.16 0.32 13.24
C GLU A 154 13.08 -1.21 13.39
N GLY A 155 14.17 -1.86 13.76
CA GLY A 155 14.24 -3.29 14.08
C GLY A 155 15.09 -4.10 13.10
N GLU A 156 15.24 -5.38 13.42
CA GLU A 156 16.01 -6.36 12.65
C GLU A 156 15.39 -6.63 11.26
N PRO A 157 16.19 -7.05 10.28
CA PRO A 157 15.68 -7.50 9.00
C PRO A 157 14.65 -8.62 9.16
N CYS A 158 13.46 -8.41 8.65
CA CYS A 158 12.37 -9.38 8.74
C CYS A 158 12.50 -10.48 7.67
N ARG A 159 12.09 -11.69 8.01
CA ARG A 159 11.97 -12.80 7.05
C ARG A 159 10.83 -12.50 6.08
N ILE A 160 11.17 -12.27 4.81
CA ILE A 160 10.19 -12.03 3.75
C ILE A 160 9.78 -13.35 3.12
N SER A 161 8.48 -13.60 3.09
CA SER A 161 7.83 -14.68 2.36
C SER A 161 7.08 -14.15 1.14
N THR A 162 6.88 -15.01 0.14
CA THR A 162 6.17 -14.67 -1.09
C THR A 162 5.05 -15.66 -1.39
N SER A 163 4.06 -15.22 -2.13
CA SER A 163 3.00 -16.07 -2.66
C SER A 163 2.32 -15.42 -3.87
N ARG A 164 1.35 -16.11 -4.42
CA ARG A 164 0.42 -15.55 -5.40
C ARG A 164 -0.41 -14.43 -4.77
N ARG A 165 -0.82 -13.45 -5.59
CA ARG A 165 -1.68 -12.32 -5.16
C ARG A 165 -3.07 -12.81 -4.76
N ILE A 166 -3.68 -12.14 -3.79
CA ILE A 166 -5.01 -12.49 -3.27
C ILE A 166 -6.11 -11.71 -4.01
N GLY A 167 -7.22 -12.40 -4.30
CA GLY A 167 -8.41 -11.76 -4.87
C GLY A 167 -8.29 -11.39 -6.36
N VAL A 168 -7.34 -12.00 -7.09
CA VAL A 168 -7.18 -11.84 -8.53
C VAL A 168 -7.63 -13.09 -9.28
N THR A 169 -8.40 -12.93 -10.36
CA THR A 169 -8.90 -14.05 -11.17
C THR A 169 -7.94 -14.47 -12.27
N LYS A 170 -7.16 -13.52 -12.81
CA LYS A 170 -6.11 -13.76 -13.80
C LYS A 170 -4.82 -13.15 -13.25
N ASP A 171 -3.76 -13.96 -13.17
CA ASP A 171 -2.52 -13.57 -12.55
C ASP A 171 -1.31 -13.90 -13.43
N LEU A 172 -0.21 -13.17 -13.24
CA LEU A 172 1.08 -13.53 -13.82
C LEU A 172 1.60 -14.82 -13.16
N PRO A 173 2.35 -15.70 -13.88
CA PRO A 173 2.82 -16.98 -13.35
C PRO A 173 4.02 -16.83 -12.39
N ARG A 174 3.95 -15.88 -11.46
CA ARG A 174 4.99 -15.61 -10.45
C ARG A 174 4.40 -15.05 -9.16
N ASP A 175 5.14 -15.15 -8.06
CA ASP A 175 4.75 -14.63 -6.75
C ASP A 175 4.96 -13.13 -6.68
N LEU A 176 3.88 -12.40 -6.53
CA LEU A 176 3.85 -10.94 -6.49
C LEU A 176 3.21 -10.37 -5.23
N ARG A 177 2.90 -11.22 -4.27
CA ARG A 177 2.55 -10.86 -2.90
C ARG A 177 3.77 -11.11 -2.02
N PHE A 178 4.12 -10.11 -1.21
CA PHE A 178 5.26 -10.13 -0.28
C PHE A 178 4.74 -9.84 1.12
N TYR A 179 5.24 -10.57 2.11
CA TYR A 179 4.80 -10.39 3.49
C TYR A 179 5.87 -10.83 4.49
N ILE A 180 5.79 -10.27 5.71
CA ILE A 180 6.64 -10.69 6.83
C ILE A 180 6.10 -12.03 7.32
N GLY A 181 6.91 -13.10 7.18
CA GLY A 181 6.47 -14.49 7.35
C GLY A 181 5.86 -14.81 8.72
N ASP A 182 6.41 -14.19 9.76
CA ASP A 182 6.02 -14.45 11.16
C ASP A 182 5.07 -13.37 11.72
N SER A 183 4.57 -12.47 10.86
CA SER A 183 3.64 -11.43 11.29
C SER A 183 2.21 -11.96 11.44
N GLU A 184 1.62 -11.76 12.60
CA GLU A 184 0.21 -12.07 12.86
C GLU A 184 -0.77 -11.07 12.21
N PHE A 185 -0.27 -9.95 11.67
CA PHE A 185 -1.06 -8.87 11.06
C PHE A 185 -1.28 -9.05 9.55
N THR A 186 -0.75 -10.09 8.92
CA THR A 186 -1.00 -10.34 7.50
C THR A 186 -2.46 -10.62 7.21
N SER A 187 -2.93 -10.23 6.01
CA SER A 187 -4.31 -10.51 5.57
C SER A 187 -4.53 -12.00 5.31
N ARG A 188 -5.73 -12.49 5.61
CA ARG A 188 -6.17 -13.87 5.36
C ARG A 188 -7.04 -13.93 4.11
#